data_0eafc2f47c4b7debab24a9f41589cc95
#
_entry.id   0eafc2f47c4b7debab24a9f41589cc95
#
_cell.length_a   1.000
_cell.length_b   1.000
_cell.length_c   1.000
_cell.angle_alpha   90.00
_cell.angle_beta   90.00
_cell.angle_gamma   90.00
#
_symmetry.space_group_name_H-M   'P 1'
#
loop_
_entity.id
_entity.type
_entity.pdbx_description
1 polymer ?
#
loop_
_entity_poly.entity_id
_entity_poly.type
_entity_poly.pdbx_seq_one_letter_code
_entity_poly.pdbx_strand_id
1 'polypeptide(L)'
;VGEQKVLQLQLDERTNRLIASEKFDLLKEIKNLEKNAEVEIILYSKTPLGYKVIVNNSYDGIIYHTEIFENLKIGDKKRAYVKNIRDDNKLDISLQKVGEKVSGDKVFDILVKEGGVLNFTYKSESDEISAKFGISKKAFKASLTKLIMENKIVLDDTCIRVK
;
A
#
# COMPACT_ATOMS: atom_id res chain seq x y z
N VAL A 1 -6.58 -27.46 2.49
CA VAL A 1 -5.30 -27.49 3.22
C VAL A 1 -4.41 -26.40 2.64
N GLY A 2 -3.81 -25.55 3.50
CA GLY A 2 -2.87 -24.48 3.06
C GLY A 2 -3.43 -23.06 2.95
N GLU A 3 -4.72 -22.84 3.22
CA GLU A 3 -5.27 -21.48 3.29
C GLU A 3 -4.84 -20.79 4.59
N GLN A 4 -4.27 -19.59 4.47
CA GLN A 4 -3.93 -18.75 5.63
C GLN A 4 -5.13 -17.91 6.06
N LYS A 5 -5.41 -17.89 7.35
CA LYS A 5 -6.49 -17.11 7.95
C LYS A 5 -5.97 -16.33 9.14
N VAL A 6 -6.53 -15.15 9.35
CA VAL A 6 -6.34 -14.37 10.57
C VAL A 6 -7.51 -14.68 11.49
N LEU A 7 -7.24 -14.97 12.75
CA LEU A 7 -8.24 -15.31 13.74
C LEU A 7 -8.08 -14.39 14.95
N GLN A 8 -9.20 -13.99 15.54
CA GLN A 8 -9.23 -13.36 16.85
C GLN A 8 -9.37 -14.43 17.92
N LEU A 9 -8.49 -14.41 18.91
CA LEU A 9 -8.61 -15.27 20.10
C LEU A 9 -9.42 -14.54 21.16
N GLN A 10 -10.41 -15.22 21.72
CA GLN A 10 -11.27 -14.73 22.80
C GLN A 10 -11.36 -15.78 23.88
N LEU A 11 -11.46 -15.34 25.14
CA LEU A 11 -11.77 -16.21 26.25
C LEU A 11 -13.30 -16.29 26.39
N ASP A 12 -13.85 -17.47 26.30
CA ASP A 12 -15.25 -17.72 26.65
C ASP A 12 -15.36 -17.73 28.20
N GLU A 13 -15.88 -16.67 28.76
CA GLU A 13 -16.00 -16.48 30.22
C GLU A 13 -16.85 -17.56 30.88
N ARG A 14 -17.78 -18.17 30.13
CA ARG A 14 -18.67 -19.20 30.66
C ARG A 14 -17.98 -20.56 30.80
N THR A 15 -17.13 -20.91 29.84
CA THR A 15 -16.46 -22.21 29.81
C THR A 15 -14.97 -22.12 30.13
N ASN A 16 -14.44 -20.92 30.30
CA ASN A 16 -13.02 -20.60 30.51
C ASN A 16 -12.11 -21.24 29.45
N ARG A 17 -12.59 -21.30 28.20
CA ARG A 17 -11.85 -21.86 27.06
C ARG A 17 -11.48 -20.77 26.06
N LEU A 18 -10.35 -20.93 25.41
CA LEU A 18 -9.97 -20.09 24.28
C LEU A 18 -10.77 -20.49 23.04
N ILE A 19 -11.41 -19.49 22.42
CA ILE A 19 -12.14 -19.63 21.17
C ILE A 19 -11.41 -18.82 20.10
N ALA A 20 -11.23 -19.40 18.91
CA ALA A 20 -10.73 -18.72 17.74
C ALA A 20 -11.89 -18.38 16.78
N SER A 21 -11.99 -17.13 16.35
CA SER A 21 -13.07 -16.65 15.48
C SER A 21 -12.52 -15.88 14.28
N GLU A 22 -13.12 -16.05 13.11
CA GLU A 22 -12.91 -15.18 11.93
C GLU A 22 -13.73 -13.87 12.01
N LYS A 23 -14.61 -13.76 13.01
CA LYS A 23 -15.33 -12.51 13.30
C LYS A 23 -14.50 -11.70 14.26
N PHE A 24 -14.20 -10.46 13.88
CA PHE A 24 -13.43 -9.53 14.68
C PHE A 24 -14.37 -8.57 15.41
N ASP A 25 -14.13 -8.40 16.72
CA ASP A 25 -14.82 -7.39 17.53
C ASP A 25 -14.09 -6.06 17.38
N LEU A 26 -14.43 -5.34 16.31
CA LEU A 26 -13.81 -4.07 15.96
C LEU A 26 -14.64 -2.91 16.47
N LEU A 27 -13.97 -1.84 16.86
CA LEU A 27 -14.60 -0.62 17.36
C LEU A 27 -15.45 0.04 16.26
N LYS A 28 -16.68 0.41 16.61
CA LYS A 28 -17.61 1.06 15.69
C LYS A 28 -17.35 2.55 15.53
N GLU A 29 -16.65 3.18 16.48
CA GLU A 29 -16.30 4.59 16.44
C GLU A 29 -14.79 4.76 16.33
N ILE A 30 -14.36 5.56 15.38
CA ILE A 30 -12.95 5.90 15.19
C ILE A 30 -12.65 7.09 16.11
N LYS A 31 -11.73 6.88 17.06
CA LYS A 31 -11.25 7.93 17.97
C LYS A 31 -9.76 8.12 17.77
N ASN A 32 -9.31 9.38 17.78
CA ASN A 32 -7.89 9.75 17.74
C ASN A 32 -7.12 9.29 16.50
N LEU A 33 -7.80 9.14 15.39
CA LEU A 33 -7.16 8.93 14.09
C LEU A 33 -7.47 10.09 13.15
N GLU A 34 -6.45 10.56 12.47
CA GLU A 34 -6.54 11.63 11.50
C GLU A 34 -6.07 11.15 10.13
N LYS A 35 -6.41 11.90 9.09
CA LYS A 35 -5.87 11.68 7.76
C LYS A 35 -4.35 11.78 7.79
N ASN A 36 -3.66 10.86 7.11
CA ASN A 36 -2.21 10.70 7.11
C ASN A 36 -1.59 10.19 8.43
N ALA A 37 -2.38 9.83 9.44
CA ALA A 37 -1.85 9.13 10.61
C ALA A 37 -1.20 7.80 10.18
N GLU A 38 -0.01 7.53 10.70
CA GLU A 38 0.65 6.23 10.55
C GLU A 38 -0.03 5.21 11.44
N VAL A 39 -0.32 4.04 10.89
CA VAL A 39 -1.04 2.97 11.57
C VAL A 39 -0.41 1.61 11.25
N GLU A 40 -0.58 0.65 12.16
CA GLU A 40 -0.28 -0.75 11.88
C GLU A 40 -1.50 -1.45 11.32
N ILE A 41 -1.28 -2.28 10.30
CA ILE A 41 -2.36 -3.05 9.67
C ILE A 41 -2.06 -4.54 9.63
N ILE A 42 -3.11 -5.35 9.68
CA ILE A 42 -3.07 -6.80 9.44
C ILE A 42 -4.05 -7.10 8.32
N LEU A 43 -3.58 -7.70 7.23
CA LEU A 43 -4.42 -8.11 6.12
C LEU A 43 -5.16 -9.39 6.50
N TYR A 44 -6.51 -9.38 6.48
CA TYR A 44 -7.27 -10.56 6.91
C TYR A 44 -8.19 -11.15 5.85
N SER A 45 -8.56 -10.40 4.80
CA SER A 45 -9.41 -10.92 3.74
C SER A 45 -9.15 -10.22 2.41
N LYS A 46 -9.18 -10.97 1.31
CA LYS A 46 -9.13 -10.42 -0.05
C LYS A 46 -10.54 -10.29 -0.60
N THR A 47 -10.85 -9.16 -1.23
CA THR A 47 -12.14 -8.85 -1.86
C THR A 47 -11.93 -8.35 -3.30
N PRO A 48 -12.99 -8.29 -4.11
CA PRO A 48 -12.91 -7.70 -5.45
C PRO A 48 -12.42 -6.23 -5.47
N LEU A 49 -12.63 -5.48 -4.39
CA LEU A 49 -12.23 -4.08 -4.28
C LEU A 49 -10.80 -3.89 -3.78
N GLY A 50 -10.26 -4.87 -3.07
CA GLY A 50 -8.97 -4.77 -2.41
C GLY A 50 -8.81 -5.73 -1.24
N TYR A 51 -7.94 -5.39 -0.29
CA TYR A 51 -7.75 -6.15 0.92
C TYR A 51 -8.42 -5.48 2.11
N LYS A 52 -9.21 -6.25 2.85
CA LYS A 52 -9.68 -5.83 4.18
C LYS A 52 -8.54 -5.96 5.18
N VAL A 53 -8.43 -4.96 6.03
CA VAL A 53 -7.37 -4.86 7.03
C VAL A 53 -7.93 -4.50 8.41
N ILE A 54 -7.30 -5.05 9.45
CA ILE A 54 -7.50 -4.60 10.83
C ILE A 54 -6.46 -3.53 11.09
N VAL A 55 -6.90 -2.35 11.49
CA VAL A 55 -6.06 -1.18 11.76
C VAL A 55 -5.89 -1.02 13.26
N ASN A 56 -4.63 -0.95 13.72
CA ASN A 56 -4.25 -0.82 15.15
C ASN A 56 -4.97 -1.83 16.05
N ASN A 57 -5.21 -3.05 15.56
CA ASN A 57 -5.97 -4.12 16.24
C ASN A 57 -7.39 -3.74 16.66
N SER A 58 -7.94 -2.62 16.17
CA SER A 58 -9.18 -2.04 16.69
C SER A 58 -10.19 -1.64 15.63
N TYR A 59 -9.77 -1.26 14.43
CA TYR A 59 -10.66 -0.67 13.44
C TYR A 59 -10.69 -1.46 12.13
N ASP A 60 -11.84 -1.43 11.44
CA ASP A 60 -12.00 -2.01 10.10
C ASP A 60 -11.50 -1.04 9.02
N GLY A 61 -10.76 -1.54 8.07
CA GLY A 61 -10.24 -0.75 6.96
C GLY A 61 -10.13 -1.54 5.66
N ILE A 62 -9.91 -0.82 4.57
CA ILE A 62 -9.68 -1.38 3.24
C ILE A 62 -8.50 -0.71 2.56
N ILE A 63 -7.68 -1.53 1.90
CA ILE A 63 -6.69 -1.06 0.92
C ILE A 63 -7.21 -1.44 -0.46
N TYR A 64 -7.50 -0.46 -1.29
CA TYR A 64 -7.99 -0.70 -2.65
C TYR A 64 -6.88 -1.24 -3.55
N HIS A 65 -7.23 -2.07 -4.54
CA HIS A 65 -6.26 -2.61 -5.50
C HIS A 65 -5.43 -1.53 -6.19
N THR A 66 -6.01 -0.34 -6.42
CA THR A 66 -5.33 0.82 -7.00
C THR A 66 -4.22 1.43 -6.13
N GLU A 67 -4.20 1.09 -4.85
CA GLU A 67 -3.19 1.57 -3.87
C GLU A 67 -2.12 0.50 -3.58
N ILE A 68 -2.23 -0.68 -4.21
CA ILE A 68 -1.34 -1.82 -3.96
C ILE A 68 -0.33 -1.91 -5.09
N PHE A 69 0.93 -1.72 -4.77
CA PHE A 69 2.06 -1.77 -5.70
C PHE A 69 3.11 -2.82 -5.29
N GLU A 70 2.73 -3.75 -4.43
CA GLU A 70 3.56 -4.83 -3.93
C GLU A 70 2.73 -6.11 -3.71
N ASN A 71 3.40 -7.25 -3.60
CA ASN A 71 2.70 -8.51 -3.31
C ASN A 71 2.26 -8.54 -1.84
N LEU A 72 0.95 -8.61 -1.61
CA LEU A 72 0.35 -8.72 -0.29
C LEU A 72 -0.26 -10.10 -0.09
N LYS A 73 -0.13 -10.63 1.13
CA LYS A 73 -0.69 -11.92 1.56
C LYS A 73 -1.56 -11.74 2.79
N ILE A 74 -2.54 -12.60 2.96
CA ILE A 74 -3.32 -12.68 4.20
C ILE A 74 -2.39 -13.00 5.36
N GLY A 75 -2.53 -12.29 6.46
CA GLY A 75 -1.66 -12.38 7.65
C GLY A 75 -0.49 -11.41 7.65
N ASP A 76 -0.20 -10.72 6.54
CA ASP A 76 0.87 -9.71 6.53
C ASP A 76 0.55 -8.56 7.48
N LYS A 77 1.56 -8.19 8.28
CA LYS A 77 1.54 -7.00 9.14
C LYS A 77 2.41 -5.93 8.51
N LYS A 78 1.87 -4.73 8.36
CA LYS A 78 2.56 -3.62 7.72
C LYS A 78 2.23 -2.29 8.39
N ARG A 79 3.12 -1.31 8.21
CA ARG A 79 2.81 0.09 8.46
C ARG A 79 2.11 0.66 7.25
N ALA A 80 1.13 1.49 7.49
CA ALA A 80 0.31 2.12 6.48
C ALA A 80 -0.18 3.49 6.96
N TYR A 81 -0.92 4.19 6.13
CA TYR A 81 -1.41 5.54 6.44
C TYR A 81 -2.91 5.62 6.22
N VAL A 82 -3.59 6.36 7.09
CA VAL A 82 -5.01 6.66 6.92
C VAL A 82 -5.19 7.60 5.74
N LYS A 83 -5.79 7.12 4.67
CA LYS A 83 -6.10 7.93 3.48
C LYS A 83 -7.36 8.76 3.68
N ASN A 84 -8.37 8.12 4.24
CA ASN A 84 -9.67 8.75 4.51
C ASN A 84 -10.38 8.03 5.65
N ILE A 85 -11.22 8.76 6.37
CA ILE A 85 -12.15 8.22 7.36
C ILE A 85 -13.53 8.37 6.74
N ARG A 86 -14.23 7.26 6.58
CA ARG A 86 -15.54 7.21 5.94
C ARG A 86 -16.66 7.49 6.93
N ASP A 87 -17.81 7.92 6.43
CA ASP A 87 -18.99 8.21 7.26
C ASP A 87 -19.55 6.95 7.95
N ASP A 88 -19.25 5.75 7.40
CA ASP A 88 -19.62 4.45 7.99
C ASP A 88 -18.58 3.96 9.03
N ASN A 89 -17.72 4.84 9.52
CA ASN A 89 -16.65 4.54 10.48
C ASN A 89 -15.68 3.43 10.02
N LYS A 90 -15.41 3.36 8.71
CA LYS A 90 -14.36 2.52 8.14
C LYS A 90 -13.23 3.39 7.63
N LEU A 91 -12.06 2.79 7.54
CA LEU A 91 -10.86 3.46 7.12
C LEU A 91 -10.46 3.07 5.69
N ASP A 92 -10.25 4.06 4.84
CA ASP A 92 -9.50 3.85 3.61
C ASP A 92 -8.02 3.97 3.95
N ILE A 93 -7.26 2.94 3.65
CA ILE A 93 -5.85 2.82 3.99
C ILE A 93 -5.00 2.85 2.72
N SER A 94 -3.85 3.51 2.81
CA SER A 94 -2.83 3.52 1.76
C SER A 94 -1.50 3.02 2.33
N LEU A 95 -0.74 2.28 1.52
CA LEU A 95 0.62 1.88 1.88
C LEU A 95 1.63 3.04 1.75
N GLN A 96 1.19 4.14 1.16
CA GLN A 96 1.99 5.36 0.99
C GLN A 96 1.29 6.54 1.64
N LYS A 97 2.06 7.43 2.24
CA LYS A 97 1.53 8.64 2.85
C LYS A 97 0.85 9.53 1.82
N VAL A 98 -0.38 9.95 2.10
CA VAL A 98 -1.16 10.79 1.17
C VAL A 98 -0.49 12.15 1.04
N GLY A 99 -0.17 12.54 -0.21
CA GLY A 99 0.52 13.80 -0.49
C GLY A 99 2.04 13.74 -0.42
N GLU A 100 2.64 12.67 0.05
CA GLU A 100 4.04 12.38 -0.28
C GLU A 100 4.11 12.14 -1.79
N LYS A 101 4.65 13.12 -2.50
CA LYS A 101 5.10 12.89 -3.86
C LYS A 101 6.11 11.77 -3.76
N VAL A 102 5.89 10.66 -4.48
CA VAL A 102 6.94 9.64 -4.65
C VAL A 102 8.21 10.43 -4.95
N SER A 103 9.15 10.38 -4.02
CA SER A 103 10.39 11.11 -4.23
C SER A 103 10.96 10.57 -5.54
N GLY A 104 11.36 11.45 -6.43
CA GLY A 104 12.03 11.04 -7.67
C GLY A 104 13.22 10.12 -7.41
N ASP A 105 13.65 10.06 -6.16
CA ASP A 105 14.70 9.24 -5.65
C ASP A 105 14.42 7.74 -5.84
N LYS A 106 13.19 7.26 -5.63
CA LYS A 106 12.88 5.82 -5.79
C LYS A 106 13.06 5.33 -7.24
N VAL A 107 12.63 6.13 -8.23
CA VAL A 107 12.83 5.81 -9.64
C VAL A 107 14.30 5.95 -10.01
N PHE A 108 14.94 6.99 -9.50
CA PHE A 108 16.37 7.23 -9.69
C PHE A 108 17.24 6.15 -9.06
N ASP A 109 16.94 5.75 -7.82
CA ASP A 109 17.68 4.71 -7.10
C ASP A 109 17.63 3.36 -7.84
N ILE A 110 16.44 2.99 -8.33
CA ILE A 110 16.28 1.78 -9.15
C ILE A 110 17.03 1.91 -10.46
N LEU A 111 16.95 3.05 -11.13
CA LEU A 111 17.66 3.31 -12.39
C LEU A 111 19.18 3.18 -12.22
N VAL A 112 19.75 3.78 -11.17
CA VAL A 112 21.18 3.67 -10.84
C VAL A 112 21.58 2.24 -10.52
N LYS A 113 20.77 1.54 -9.69
CA LYS A 113 21.00 0.14 -9.32
C LYS A 113 21.02 -0.81 -10.51
N GLU A 114 20.22 -0.52 -11.53
CA GLU A 114 20.11 -1.33 -12.76
C GLU A 114 21.11 -0.91 -13.85
N GLY A 115 22.15 -0.18 -13.50
CA GLY A 115 23.21 0.21 -14.43
C GLY A 115 22.95 1.51 -15.18
N GLY A 116 22.01 2.31 -14.75
CA GLY A 116 21.79 3.68 -15.25
C GLY A 116 20.95 3.80 -16.51
N VAL A 117 20.45 2.69 -17.07
CA VAL A 117 19.57 2.69 -18.25
C VAL A 117 18.41 1.72 -18.04
N LEU A 118 17.19 2.17 -18.30
CA LEU A 118 15.99 1.35 -18.27
C LEU A 118 15.06 1.67 -19.43
N ASN A 119 14.50 0.64 -20.07
CA ASN A 119 13.56 0.76 -21.19
C ASN A 119 12.17 1.16 -20.73
N PHE A 120 12.06 2.30 -20.08
CA PHE A 120 10.82 2.89 -19.59
C PHE A 120 10.69 4.32 -20.08
N THR A 121 9.46 4.71 -20.41
CA THR A 121 9.12 6.06 -20.87
C THR A 121 7.77 6.49 -20.31
N TYR A 122 7.32 7.70 -20.64
CA TYR A 122 5.94 8.14 -20.31
C TYR A 122 4.85 7.23 -20.92
N LYS A 123 5.19 6.45 -21.97
CA LYS A 123 4.26 5.56 -22.68
C LYS A 123 4.20 4.16 -22.08
N SER A 124 5.16 3.76 -21.24
CA SER A 124 5.23 2.42 -20.63
C SER A 124 3.94 2.02 -19.94
N GLU A 125 3.62 0.73 -19.94
CA GLU A 125 2.38 0.20 -19.40
C GLU A 125 2.33 0.27 -17.88
N SER A 126 1.12 0.42 -17.33
CA SER A 126 0.90 0.57 -15.89
C SER A 126 1.41 -0.62 -15.09
N ASP A 127 1.20 -1.83 -15.62
CA ASP A 127 1.55 -3.08 -14.95
C ASP A 127 3.06 -3.26 -14.89
N GLU A 128 3.77 -2.91 -15.94
CA GLU A 128 5.23 -2.94 -16.00
C GLU A 128 5.85 -1.93 -15.02
N ILE A 129 5.31 -0.70 -14.98
CA ILE A 129 5.74 0.34 -14.06
C ILE A 129 5.49 -0.09 -12.61
N SER A 130 4.32 -0.64 -12.34
CA SER A 130 3.97 -1.13 -10.99
C SER A 130 4.87 -2.27 -10.56
N ALA A 131 5.12 -3.24 -11.45
CA ALA A 131 6.01 -4.38 -11.17
C ALA A 131 7.45 -3.95 -10.90
N LYS A 132 7.99 -3.00 -11.68
CA LYS A 132 9.39 -2.58 -11.56
C LYS A 132 9.65 -1.58 -10.44
N PHE A 133 8.79 -0.57 -10.33
CA PHE A 133 9.00 0.57 -9.42
C PHE A 133 8.10 0.55 -8.18
N GLY A 134 7.05 -0.30 -8.16
CA GLY A 134 6.07 -0.35 -7.07
C GLY A 134 5.29 0.96 -6.90
N ILE A 135 4.98 1.64 -8.01
CA ILE A 135 4.27 2.94 -8.03
C ILE A 135 3.27 2.99 -9.20
N SER A 136 2.30 3.90 -9.11
CA SER A 136 1.35 4.13 -10.20
C SER A 136 2.01 4.82 -11.39
N LYS A 137 1.46 4.64 -12.60
CA LYS A 137 1.89 5.34 -13.82
C LYS A 137 1.87 6.87 -13.66
N LYS A 138 0.90 7.41 -12.93
CA LYS A 138 0.83 8.85 -12.61
C LYS A 138 2.02 9.31 -11.75
N ALA A 139 2.34 8.55 -10.72
CA ALA A 139 3.48 8.83 -9.84
C ALA A 139 4.81 8.68 -10.58
N PHE A 140 4.94 7.65 -11.43
CA PHE A 140 6.11 7.44 -12.28
C PHE A 140 6.34 8.62 -13.22
N LYS A 141 5.31 9.07 -13.95
CA LYS A 141 5.39 10.25 -14.82
C LYS A 141 5.82 11.52 -14.06
N ALA A 142 5.26 11.74 -12.87
CA ALA A 142 5.65 12.87 -12.03
C ALA A 142 7.12 12.79 -11.59
N SER A 143 7.61 11.59 -11.25
CA SER A 143 9.01 11.34 -10.91
C SER A 143 9.94 11.62 -12.08
N LEU A 144 9.62 11.14 -13.29
CA LEU A 144 10.41 11.41 -14.49
C LEU A 144 10.50 12.91 -14.76
N THR A 145 9.38 13.63 -14.72
CA THR A 145 9.35 15.08 -14.93
C THR A 145 10.25 15.81 -13.93
N LYS A 146 10.18 15.42 -12.65
CA LYS A 146 11.04 15.99 -11.60
C LYS A 146 12.52 15.71 -11.87
N LEU A 147 12.88 14.47 -12.17
CA LEU A 147 14.26 14.07 -12.41
C LEU A 147 14.87 14.73 -13.67
N ILE A 148 14.05 14.96 -14.71
CA ILE A 148 14.46 15.70 -15.90
C ILE A 148 14.70 17.19 -15.54
N MET A 149 13.82 17.82 -14.75
CA MET A 149 13.98 19.19 -14.28
C MET A 149 15.23 19.35 -13.40
N GLU A 150 15.52 18.34 -12.57
CA GLU A 150 16.74 18.28 -11.75
C GLU A 150 18.00 17.92 -12.53
N ASN A 151 17.89 17.72 -13.84
CA ASN A 151 18.99 17.37 -14.75
C ASN A 151 19.71 16.05 -14.38
N LYS A 152 19.02 15.14 -13.71
CA LYS A 152 19.55 13.84 -13.26
C LYS A 152 19.42 12.74 -14.28
N ILE A 153 18.41 12.82 -15.15
CA ILE A 153 18.14 11.83 -16.19
C ILE A 153 17.89 12.47 -17.54
N VAL A 154 18.12 11.67 -18.58
CA VAL A 154 17.70 11.94 -19.96
C VAL A 154 16.62 10.94 -20.33
N LEU A 155 15.56 11.42 -20.94
CA LEU A 155 14.50 10.59 -21.51
C LEU A 155 14.64 10.59 -23.03
N ASP A 156 14.84 9.39 -23.59
CA ASP A 156 14.80 9.12 -25.01
C ASP A 156 13.43 8.54 -25.41
N ASP A 157 13.25 8.25 -26.68
CA ASP A 157 12.01 7.69 -27.22
C ASP A 157 11.67 6.31 -26.62
N THR A 158 12.66 5.55 -26.20
CA THR A 158 12.53 4.16 -25.75
C THR A 158 13.03 3.90 -24.32
N CYS A 159 13.84 4.79 -23.76
CA CYS A 159 14.48 4.56 -22.47
C CYS A 159 14.70 5.83 -21.64
N ILE A 160 14.92 5.64 -20.34
CA ILE A 160 15.47 6.64 -19.43
C ILE A 160 16.91 6.30 -19.10
N ARG A 161 17.77 7.32 -19.02
CA ARG A 161 19.18 7.16 -18.68
C ARG A 161 19.61 8.17 -17.62
N VAL A 162 20.53 7.74 -16.75
CA VAL A 162 21.26 8.67 -15.86
C VAL A 162 22.11 9.59 -16.73
N LYS A 163 22.18 10.84 -16.37
CA LYS A 163 22.97 11.85 -17.10
C LYS A 163 24.42 11.89 -16.64
#